data_919cabbcaea445a8532e0d42f3181679
#
_entry.id   919cabbcaea445a8532e0d42f3181679
#
_cell.length_a   1.000
_cell.length_b   1.000
_cell.length_c   1.000
_cell.angle_alpha   90.00
_cell.angle_beta   90.00
_cell.angle_gamma   90.00
#
_symmetry.space_group_name_H-M   'P 1'
#
loop_
_entity.id
_entity.type
_entity.pdbx_description
1 polymer ?
#
loop_
_entity_poly.entity_id
_entity_poly.type
_entity_poly.pdbx_seq_one_letter_code
_entity_poly.pdbx_strand_id
1 'polypeptide(L)'
;MKRNNGWRWLLPMGFVFVLLSTAISFQGTNPAITYEELKKTNVSLELAGFGFASGLRTDAKGNANGNGVELMEAQWSGSGFIVDGDGTIITNYHVARRALGGRAVFEDGSYFDIGQIKSYDPVNDIAILKIKAQKTFPTVKLGNSDTVNVMDRVLAVGNALGQHMAVTEGMINQVFIDDNNVRYQIRHSATIAPGNSGGALYRGSEVVGINASGILGYSIYYSIPINLAKPLLDPKYSWMPLTQAFPANVEAIFKRAKQIFAQNGEVPAATAKAAGSKGFSMDVYPLEDLLFVVKSPGRDLALMAVEPQQGKAIGLGDIRQADVDVLLLSNENLSKMVIWVMNYDKTPANFALTAYRIEW
;
A
#
# COMPACT_ATOMS: atom_id res chain seq x y z
N MET A 1 68.18 64.39 -33.68
CA MET A 1 67.27 63.46 -34.31
C MET A 1 67.82 62.06 -34.24
N LYS A 2 67.28 61.21 -33.39
CA LYS A 2 67.14 59.78 -33.50
C LYS A 2 66.79 59.23 -32.11
N ARG A 3 65.53 58.81 -31.97
CA ARG A 3 64.99 58.12 -30.80
C ARG A 3 65.54 56.70 -30.79
N ASN A 4 66.05 56.22 -29.65
CA ASN A 4 66.32 54.82 -29.40
C ASN A 4 65.40 54.33 -28.29
N ASN A 5 64.43 53.52 -28.69
CA ASN A 5 63.53 52.79 -27.78
C ASN A 5 64.20 51.50 -27.33
N GLY A 6 64.64 51.44 -26.07
CA GLY A 6 65.09 50.23 -25.44
C GLY A 6 63.93 49.53 -24.74
N TRP A 7 63.46 48.42 -25.27
CA TRP A 7 62.49 47.53 -24.61
C TRP A 7 63.23 46.59 -23.72
N ARG A 8 63.07 46.74 -22.40
CA ARG A 8 63.54 45.77 -21.41
C ARG A 8 62.41 44.68 -21.28
N TRP A 9 62.75 43.44 -21.60
CA TRP A 9 61.97 42.28 -21.36
C TRP A 9 61.95 41.94 -19.86
N LEU A 10 60.79 42.11 -19.21
CA LEU A 10 60.53 41.54 -17.88
C LEU A 10 59.99 40.11 -18.11
N LEU A 11 60.76 39.15 -17.60
CA LEU A 11 60.33 37.76 -17.52
C LEU A 11 59.16 37.67 -16.56
N PRO A 12 58.08 36.99 -16.90
CA PRO A 12 56.97 36.72 -15.95
C PRO A 12 57.42 35.69 -14.93
N MET A 13 57.32 36.03 -13.64
CA MET A 13 57.37 35.08 -12.53
C MET A 13 56.34 34.00 -12.75
N GLY A 14 56.80 32.77 -12.98
CA GLY A 14 55.94 31.60 -13.03
C GLY A 14 55.26 31.35 -11.69
N PHE A 15 53.96 31.59 -11.61
CA PHE A 15 53.15 31.05 -10.54
C PHE A 15 53.00 29.54 -10.78
N VAL A 16 53.74 28.76 -10.01
CA VAL A 16 53.50 27.32 -9.90
C VAL A 16 52.21 27.13 -9.09
N PHE A 17 51.13 26.94 -9.80
CA PHE A 17 49.89 26.41 -9.18
C PHE A 17 50.14 24.93 -8.80
N VAL A 18 50.46 24.68 -7.54
CA VAL A 18 50.36 23.35 -6.96
C VAL A 18 48.86 23.05 -6.83
N LEU A 19 48.31 22.36 -7.83
CA LEU A 19 46.99 21.71 -7.70
C LEU A 19 47.13 20.60 -6.64
N LEU A 20 46.89 20.94 -5.39
CA LEU A 20 46.55 19.97 -4.37
C LEU A 20 45.19 19.38 -4.80
N SER A 21 45.25 18.31 -5.58
CA SER A 21 44.09 17.42 -5.75
C SER A 21 43.82 16.77 -4.40
N THR A 22 43.05 17.44 -3.55
CA THR A 22 42.36 16.73 -2.47
C THR A 22 41.40 15.76 -3.15
N ALA A 23 41.88 14.54 -3.35
CA ALA A 23 40.99 13.41 -3.61
C ALA A 23 40.06 13.33 -2.39
N ILE A 24 38.86 13.89 -2.53
CA ILE A 24 37.78 13.54 -1.63
C ILE A 24 37.49 12.06 -1.93
N SER A 25 38.18 11.21 -1.17
CA SER A 25 37.82 9.80 -1.14
C SER A 25 36.42 9.72 -0.52
N PHE A 26 35.40 9.51 -1.35
CA PHE A 26 34.12 8.98 -0.90
C PHE A 26 34.42 7.60 -0.32
N GLN A 27 34.86 7.54 0.94
CA GLN A 27 34.86 6.30 1.71
C GLN A 27 33.45 6.01 2.14
N GLY A 28 32.91 4.89 1.66
CA GLY A 28 31.66 4.34 2.13
C GLY A 28 30.78 3.77 1.05
N THR A 29 31.32 3.15 0.02
CA THR A 29 30.51 2.24 -0.79
C THR A 29 30.44 0.89 -0.05
N ASN A 30 29.37 0.64 0.70
CA ASN A 30 28.95 -0.74 0.86
C ASN A 30 28.96 -1.38 -0.54
N PRO A 31 29.49 -2.61 -0.71
CA PRO A 31 29.51 -3.25 -2.02
C PRO A 31 28.10 -3.14 -2.63
N ALA A 32 28.02 -2.56 -3.81
CA ALA A 32 26.77 -2.40 -4.49
C ALA A 32 26.19 -3.79 -4.73
N ILE A 33 24.92 -4.00 -4.34
CA ILE A 33 24.21 -5.23 -4.66
C ILE A 33 24.08 -5.35 -6.19
N THR A 34 24.31 -6.54 -6.70
CA THR A 34 24.22 -6.81 -8.14
C THR A 34 22.78 -7.14 -8.56
N TYR A 35 22.45 -6.90 -9.82
CA TYR A 35 21.14 -7.32 -10.37
C TYR A 35 20.93 -8.83 -10.24
N GLU A 36 22.00 -9.63 -10.39
CA GLU A 36 21.96 -11.08 -10.20
C GLU A 36 21.60 -11.52 -8.78
N GLU A 37 21.96 -10.74 -7.77
CA GLU A 37 21.56 -10.99 -6.38
C GLU A 37 20.12 -10.55 -6.16
N LEU A 38 19.72 -9.40 -6.70
CA LEU A 38 18.36 -8.87 -6.57
C LEU A 38 17.33 -9.85 -7.14
N LYS A 39 17.53 -10.37 -8.33
CA LYS A 39 16.58 -11.27 -9.00
C LYS A 39 16.40 -12.62 -8.33
N LYS A 40 17.31 -13.03 -7.47
CA LYS A 40 17.22 -14.29 -6.71
C LYS A 40 16.52 -14.14 -5.36
N THR A 41 16.42 -12.93 -4.86
CA THR A 41 15.95 -12.64 -3.50
C THR A 41 14.67 -11.81 -3.47
N ASN A 42 14.32 -11.13 -4.57
CA ASN A 42 13.08 -10.38 -4.70
C ASN A 42 12.11 -11.13 -5.62
N VAL A 43 10.83 -11.08 -5.31
CA VAL A 43 9.80 -11.82 -6.01
C VAL A 43 8.60 -10.93 -6.32
N SER A 44 7.93 -11.22 -7.44
CA SER A 44 6.57 -10.78 -7.68
C SER A 44 5.62 -11.68 -6.91
N LEU A 45 4.61 -11.11 -6.29
CA LEU A 45 3.53 -11.83 -5.64
C LEU A 45 2.29 -11.75 -6.53
N GLU A 46 1.85 -12.89 -7.03
CA GLU A 46 0.57 -13.04 -7.71
C GLU A 46 -0.38 -13.72 -6.75
N LEU A 47 -1.34 -12.97 -6.23
CA LEU A 47 -2.24 -13.41 -5.18
C LEU A 47 -3.66 -13.56 -5.70
N ALA A 48 -4.37 -14.54 -5.18
CA ALA A 48 -5.77 -14.80 -5.43
C ALA A 48 -6.54 -14.89 -4.12
N GLY A 49 -7.73 -14.31 -4.11
CA GLY A 49 -8.58 -14.28 -2.92
C GLY A 49 -9.90 -13.61 -3.23
N PHE A 50 -10.46 -12.89 -2.26
CA PHE A 50 -11.70 -12.19 -2.46
C PHE A 50 -11.51 -10.69 -2.57
N GLY A 51 -12.11 -10.13 -3.62
CA GLY A 51 -12.44 -8.73 -3.74
C GLY A 51 -13.90 -8.50 -3.37
N PHE A 52 -14.24 -7.26 -3.11
CA PHE A 52 -15.61 -6.85 -2.87
C PHE A 52 -16.13 -6.14 -4.11
N ALA A 53 -17.23 -6.65 -4.67
CA ALA A 53 -18.00 -5.87 -5.61
C ALA A 53 -19.16 -5.23 -4.84
N SER A 54 -19.10 -3.93 -4.67
CA SER A 54 -20.27 -3.11 -4.42
C SER A 54 -20.78 -2.67 -5.79
N GLY A 55 -21.90 -3.17 -6.25
CA GLY A 55 -22.42 -2.76 -7.54
C GLY A 55 -23.73 -3.41 -7.88
N LEU A 56 -24.58 -2.65 -8.56
CA LEU A 56 -25.77 -3.13 -9.25
C LEU A 56 -25.37 -4.29 -10.18
N ARG A 57 -25.79 -5.50 -9.86
CA ARG A 57 -25.94 -6.53 -10.90
C ARG A 57 -27.18 -6.21 -11.69
N THR A 58 -27.02 -5.95 -12.96
CA THR A 58 -28.12 -6.00 -13.91
C THR A 58 -28.16 -7.39 -14.55
N ASP A 59 -29.36 -7.97 -14.65
CA ASP A 59 -29.57 -9.12 -15.51
C ASP A 59 -29.33 -8.73 -17.00
N ALA A 60 -29.31 -9.71 -17.88
CA ALA A 60 -29.13 -9.49 -19.32
C ALA A 60 -30.18 -8.54 -19.96
N LYS A 61 -31.19 -8.11 -19.20
CA LYS A 61 -32.24 -7.15 -19.61
C LYS A 61 -32.09 -5.79 -18.94
N GLY A 62 -31.01 -5.55 -18.15
CA GLY A 62 -30.76 -4.28 -17.47
C GLY A 62 -31.55 -4.10 -16.16
N ASN A 63 -32.22 -5.14 -15.65
CA ASN A 63 -32.88 -5.08 -14.36
C ASN A 63 -31.92 -5.35 -13.24
N ALA A 64 -31.98 -4.57 -12.16
CA ALA A 64 -31.15 -4.80 -10.97
C ALA A 64 -31.57 -6.17 -10.36
N ASN A 65 -30.65 -7.10 -10.33
CA ASN A 65 -30.87 -8.44 -9.82
C ASN A 65 -29.76 -8.80 -8.85
N GLY A 66 -29.97 -8.59 -7.58
CA GLY A 66 -29.04 -9.08 -6.57
C GLY A 66 -28.90 -8.21 -5.34
N ASN A 67 -28.97 -8.88 -4.22
CA ASN A 67 -28.86 -8.33 -2.88
C ASN A 67 -27.40 -8.18 -2.48
N GLY A 68 -26.93 -6.97 -2.26
CA GLY A 68 -25.86 -6.71 -1.32
C GLY A 68 -24.44 -6.90 -1.81
N VAL A 69 -23.58 -6.93 -0.86
CA VAL A 69 -22.14 -7.19 -1.03
C VAL A 69 -21.92 -8.59 -1.54
N GLU A 70 -21.32 -8.70 -2.71
CA GLU A 70 -20.89 -9.97 -3.26
C GLU A 70 -19.36 -10.08 -3.11
N LEU A 71 -18.92 -11.21 -2.56
CA LEU A 71 -17.54 -11.59 -2.64
C LEU A 71 -17.27 -12.10 -4.04
N MET A 72 -16.38 -11.45 -4.74
CA MET A 72 -15.90 -11.90 -6.05
C MET A 72 -14.50 -12.45 -5.90
N GLU A 73 -14.20 -13.52 -6.63
CA GLU A 73 -12.81 -13.92 -6.82
C GLU A 73 -12.06 -12.77 -7.46
N ALA A 74 -10.93 -12.41 -6.87
CA ALA A 74 -10.07 -11.34 -7.33
C ALA A 74 -8.63 -11.83 -7.39
N GLN A 75 -7.90 -11.32 -8.35
CA GLN A 75 -6.46 -11.51 -8.47
C GLN A 75 -5.79 -10.15 -8.49
N TRP A 76 -4.67 -10.07 -7.80
CA TRP A 76 -3.86 -8.86 -7.76
C TRP A 76 -2.39 -9.22 -7.64
N SER A 77 -1.53 -8.25 -7.84
CA SER A 77 -0.09 -8.42 -7.72
C SER A 77 0.52 -7.41 -6.76
N GLY A 78 1.65 -7.81 -6.20
CA GLY A 78 2.53 -6.98 -5.40
C GLY A 78 3.95 -7.50 -5.49
N SER A 79 4.76 -7.13 -4.53
CA SER A 79 6.16 -7.55 -4.42
C SER A 79 6.45 -8.11 -3.04
N GLY A 80 7.57 -8.82 -2.93
CA GLY A 80 8.11 -9.31 -1.68
C GLY A 80 9.60 -9.61 -1.81
N PHE A 81 10.24 -9.89 -0.69
CA PHE A 81 11.62 -10.32 -0.67
C PHE A 81 11.86 -11.41 0.39
N ILE A 82 12.79 -12.31 0.08
CA ILE A 82 13.05 -13.52 0.87
C ILE A 82 14.06 -13.23 1.96
N VAL A 83 13.71 -13.53 3.23
CA VAL A 83 14.51 -13.16 4.40
C VAL A 83 15.15 -14.34 5.13
N ASP A 84 14.73 -15.57 4.82
CA ASP A 84 15.39 -16.77 5.31
C ASP A 84 15.41 -17.89 4.25
N GLY A 85 16.27 -18.87 4.46
CA GLY A 85 16.52 -19.93 3.48
C GLY A 85 15.35 -20.89 3.27
N ASP A 86 14.35 -20.87 4.11
CA ASP A 86 13.17 -21.75 4.02
C ASP A 86 12.00 -21.05 3.28
N GLY A 87 12.27 -19.86 2.68
CA GLY A 87 11.32 -19.15 1.84
C GLY A 87 10.34 -18.26 2.59
N THR A 88 10.74 -17.70 3.73
CA THR A 88 9.98 -16.63 4.38
C THR A 88 10.11 -15.33 3.60
N ILE A 89 8.96 -14.71 3.30
CA ILE A 89 8.84 -13.45 2.55
C ILE A 89 8.31 -12.36 3.45
N ILE A 90 8.92 -11.17 3.36
CA ILE A 90 8.33 -9.93 3.85
C ILE A 90 7.60 -9.23 2.69
N THR A 91 6.40 -8.73 2.94
CA THR A 91 5.61 -7.92 2.03
C THR A 91 4.75 -6.92 2.82
N ASN A 92 3.92 -6.11 2.13
CA ASN A 92 2.92 -5.29 2.79
C ASN A 92 1.68 -6.09 3.21
N TYR A 93 1.04 -5.65 4.30
CA TYR A 93 -0.23 -6.22 4.75
C TYR A 93 -1.34 -6.01 3.71
N HIS A 94 -1.44 -4.82 3.10
CA HIS A 94 -2.44 -4.54 2.07
C HIS A 94 -2.28 -5.42 0.82
N VAL A 95 -1.07 -5.93 0.55
CA VAL A 95 -0.81 -6.91 -0.51
C VAL A 95 -1.31 -8.29 -0.09
N ALA A 96 -1.05 -8.72 1.16
CA ALA A 96 -1.37 -10.06 1.64
C ALA A 96 -2.82 -10.22 2.10
N ARG A 97 -3.47 -9.16 2.59
CA ARG A 97 -4.83 -9.22 3.15
C ARG A 97 -5.82 -9.75 2.13
N ARG A 98 -6.72 -10.59 2.58
CA ARG A 98 -7.75 -11.25 1.76
C ARG A 98 -7.23 -12.30 0.77
N ALA A 99 -5.92 -12.54 0.70
CA ALA A 99 -5.37 -13.62 -0.10
C ALA A 99 -5.72 -14.98 0.51
N LEU A 100 -6.17 -15.90 -0.32
CA LEU A 100 -6.40 -17.31 0.04
C LEU A 100 -5.27 -18.20 -0.43
N GLY A 101 -4.46 -17.71 -1.34
CA GLY A 101 -3.31 -18.34 -1.91
C GLY A 101 -2.68 -17.47 -2.98
N GLY A 102 -1.65 -18.00 -3.62
CA GLY A 102 -0.96 -17.30 -4.72
C GLY A 102 0.37 -17.92 -5.03
N ARG A 103 1.20 -17.13 -5.73
CA ARG A 103 2.54 -17.54 -6.17
C ARG A 103 3.56 -16.45 -5.89
N ALA A 104 4.76 -16.88 -5.51
CA ALA A 104 5.96 -16.07 -5.59
C ALA A 104 6.65 -16.37 -6.91
N VAL A 105 6.72 -15.39 -7.79
CA VAL A 105 7.29 -15.50 -9.14
C VAL A 105 8.63 -14.79 -9.19
N PHE A 106 9.67 -15.48 -9.62
CA PHE A 106 11.01 -14.96 -9.77
C PHE A 106 11.20 -14.34 -11.17
N GLU A 107 12.24 -13.55 -11.34
CA GLU A 107 12.55 -12.87 -12.59
C GLU A 107 12.75 -13.83 -13.76
N ASP A 108 13.27 -15.04 -13.51
CA ASP A 108 13.46 -16.09 -14.51
C ASP A 108 12.16 -16.83 -14.91
N GLY A 109 11.01 -16.41 -14.38
CA GLY A 109 9.71 -17.02 -14.59
C GLY A 109 9.44 -18.25 -13.72
N SER A 110 10.40 -18.73 -12.95
CA SER A 110 10.14 -19.80 -11.97
C SER A 110 9.20 -19.29 -10.89
N TYR A 111 8.33 -20.16 -10.37
CA TYR A 111 7.39 -19.80 -9.34
C TYR A 111 7.20 -20.89 -8.30
N PHE A 112 6.73 -20.48 -7.13
CA PHE A 112 6.38 -21.37 -6.02
C PHE A 112 5.10 -20.88 -5.35
N ASP A 113 4.26 -21.81 -4.92
CA ASP A 113 3.00 -21.48 -4.25
C ASP A 113 3.23 -20.82 -2.90
N ILE A 114 2.36 -19.88 -2.56
CA ILE A 114 2.22 -19.24 -1.26
C ILE A 114 0.91 -19.72 -0.66
N GLY A 115 0.94 -20.24 0.56
CA GLY A 115 -0.28 -20.73 1.20
C GLY A 115 -0.37 -20.45 2.69
N GLN A 116 0.66 -19.84 3.28
CA GLN A 116 0.75 -19.61 4.71
C GLN A 116 1.20 -18.18 5.02
N ILE A 117 0.75 -17.69 6.17
CA ILE A 117 1.16 -16.45 6.81
C ILE A 117 1.62 -16.75 8.23
N LYS A 118 2.65 -16.06 8.70
CA LYS A 118 3.18 -16.21 10.05
C LYS A 118 2.60 -15.17 11.00
N SER A 119 2.63 -13.94 10.55
CA SER A 119 2.23 -12.76 11.31
C SER A 119 1.95 -11.60 10.37
N TYR A 120 1.22 -10.63 10.86
CA TYR A 120 0.99 -9.37 10.13
C TYR A 120 0.77 -8.22 11.11
N ASP A 121 1.00 -7.03 10.63
CA ASP A 121 0.78 -5.77 11.34
C ASP A 121 -0.01 -4.82 10.43
N PRO A 122 -1.32 -4.68 10.63
CA PRO A 122 -2.15 -3.78 9.83
C PRO A 122 -1.80 -2.31 10.03
N VAL A 123 -1.28 -1.94 11.21
CA VAL A 123 -0.94 -0.54 11.54
C VAL A 123 0.29 -0.08 10.78
N ASN A 124 1.31 -0.94 10.74
CA ASN A 124 2.55 -0.66 10.03
C ASN A 124 2.54 -1.23 8.60
N ASP A 125 1.43 -1.81 8.14
CA ASP A 125 1.27 -2.36 6.81
C ASP A 125 2.31 -3.42 6.44
N ILE A 126 2.54 -4.42 7.30
CA ILE A 126 3.54 -5.47 7.12
C ILE A 126 2.89 -6.86 7.21
N ALA A 127 3.33 -7.80 6.38
CA ALA A 127 2.94 -9.22 6.45
C ALA A 127 4.12 -10.14 6.17
N ILE A 128 4.11 -11.32 6.82
CA ILE A 128 5.13 -12.36 6.68
C ILE A 128 4.50 -13.61 6.07
N LEU A 129 4.85 -13.90 4.83
CA LEU A 129 4.32 -15.01 4.03
C LEU A 129 5.34 -16.15 3.91
N LYS A 130 4.87 -17.33 3.46
CA LYS A 130 5.68 -18.53 3.27
C LYS A 130 5.53 -19.10 1.87
N ILE A 131 6.66 -19.32 1.21
CA ILE A 131 6.76 -20.15 0.02
C ILE A 131 6.60 -21.62 0.40
N LYS A 132 5.77 -22.34 -0.34
CA LYS A 132 5.65 -23.80 -0.27
C LYS A 132 6.70 -24.46 -1.15
N ALA A 133 7.88 -24.76 -0.61
CA ALA A 133 8.90 -25.50 -1.34
C ALA A 133 9.83 -26.25 -0.38
N GLN A 134 10.40 -27.35 -0.88
CA GLN A 134 11.46 -28.12 -0.19
C GLN A 134 12.81 -27.80 -0.83
N LYS A 135 13.22 -26.53 -0.76
CA LYS A 135 14.53 -26.09 -1.25
C LYS A 135 15.00 -24.90 -0.42
N THR A 136 16.30 -24.63 -0.46
CA THR A 136 16.88 -23.45 0.16
C THR A 136 16.90 -22.31 -0.84
N PHE A 137 16.46 -21.13 -0.40
CA PHE A 137 16.42 -19.89 -1.17
C PHE A 137 17.56 -18.96 -0.76
N PRO A 138 18.15 -18.21 -1.71
CA PRO A 138 18.95 -17.04 -1.38
C PRO A 138 18.12 -15.99 -0.62
N THR A 139 18.75 -15.26 0.27
CA THR A 139 18.08 -14.30 1.15
C THR A 139 18.67 -12.91 1.04
N VAL A 140 17.86 -11.89 1.31
CA VAL A 140 18.35 -10.54 1.49
C VAL A 140 19.07 -10.41 2.83
N LYS A 141 19.95 -9.44 2.94
CA LYS A 141 20.49 -9.00 4.23
C LYS A 141 19.61 -7.89 4.79
N LEU A 142 18.99 -8.11 5.94
CA LEU A 142 18.22 -7.08 6.63
C LEU A 142 19.18 -6.10 7.31
N GLY A 143 19.09 -4.83 6.92
CA GLY A 143 19.87 -3.74 7.50
C GLY A 143 19.25 -3.19 8.78
N ASN A 144 19.68 -1.99 9.16
CA ASN A 144 19.15 -1.26 10.30
C ASN A 144 18.57 0.09 9.83
N SER A 145 17.23 0.20 9.85
CA SER A 145 16.54 1.42 9.44
C SER A 145 16.75 2.60 10.40
N ASP A 146 17.20 2.37 11.64
CA ASP A 146 17.47 3.46 12.58
C ASP A 146 18.77 4.22 12.22
N THR A 147 19.58 3.67 11.32
CA THR A 147 20.83 4.29 10.84
C THR A 147 20.68 4.99 9.50
N VAL A 148 19.49 5.00 8.88
CA VAL A 148 19.30 5.71 7.61
C VAL A 148 19.21 7.22 7.84
N ASN A 149 19.75 7.99 6.90
CA ASN A 149 19.80 9.44 6.97
C ASN A 149 19.28 10.06 5.67
N VAL A 150 18.85 11.30 5.77
CA VAL A 150 18.58 12.12 4.58
C VAL A 150 19.85 12.19 3.73
N MET A 151 19.72 12.12 2.40
CA MET A 151 20.77 12.03 1.39
C MET A 151 21.39 10.62 1.21
N ASP A 152 21.04 9.62 2.01
CA ASP A 152 21.45 8.23 1.71
C ASP A 152 20.88 7.82 0.33
N ARG A 153 21.74 7.22 -0.51
CA ARG A 153 21.34 6.62 -1.78
C ARG A 153 20.62 5.31 -1.54
N VAL A 154 19.52 5.09 -2.26
CA VAL A 154 18.69 3.90 -2.12
C VAL A 154 18.25 3.36 -3.48
N LEU A 155 18.01 2.04 -3.52
CA LEU A 155 17.38 1.36 -4.65
C LEU A 155 16.03 0.82 -4.20
N ALA A 156 14.96 1.17 -4.89
CA ALA A 156 13.67 0.55 -4.74
C ALA A 156 13.55 -0.59 -5.75
N VAL A 157 13.20 -1.78 -5.26
CA VAL A 157 13.09 -3.01 -6.06
C VAL A 157 11.69 -3.56 -5.91
N GLY A 158 11.07 -3.96 -7.02
CA GLY A 158 9.72 -4.55 -7.00
C GLY A 158 9.18 -4.82 -8.40
N ASN A 159 7.93 -5.28 -8.49
CA ASN A 159 7.26 -5.66 -9.73
C ASN A 159 6.35 -4.54 -10.25
N ALA A 160 6.94 -3.45 -10.73
CA ALA A 160 6.20 -2.31 -11.25
C ALA A 160 5.31 -2.70 -12.44
N LEU A 161 3.99 -2.44 -12.32
CA LEU A 161 3.01 -2.63 -13.42
C LEU A 161 2.99 -4.05 -14.01
N GLY A 162 3.36 -5.09 -13.24
CA GLY A 162 3.45 -6.46 -13.74
C GLY A 162 4.63 -6.71 -14.69
N GLN A 163 5.48 -5.71 -14.86
CA GLN A 163 6.75 -5.89 -15.60
C GLN A 163 7.75 -6.42 -14.59
N HIS A 164 8.16 -7.67 -14.72
CA HIS A 164 9.16 -8.33 -13.87
C HIS A 164 10.09 -7.37 -13.14
N MET A 165 10.90 -7.74 -12.25
CA MET A 165 11.65 -6.92 -11.31
C MET A 165 12.17 -5.57 -11.87
N ALA A 166 11.55 -4.46 -11.45
CA ALA A 166 12.01 -3.10 -11.73
C ALA A 166 12.94 -2.63 -10.60
N VAL A 167 14.04 -1.96 -10.97
CA VAL A 167 14.99 -1.35 -10.05
C VAL A 167 15.08 0.14 -10.34
N THR A 168 14.85 0.97 -9.36
CA THR A 168 14.95 2.42 -9.48
C THR A 168 15.85 2.98 -8.39
N GLU A 169 16.67 3.98 -8.74
CA GLU A 169 17.57 4.65 -7.81
C GLU A 169 16.99 5.99 -7.35
N GLY A 170 17.30 6.36 -6.10
CA GLY A 170 16.96 7.65 -5.54
C GLY A 170 17.71 7.94 -4.25
N MET A 171 17.21 8.93 -3.49
CA MET A 171 17.78 9.32 -2.20
C MET A 171 16.67 9.44 -1.16
N ILE A 172 17.03 9.19 0.10
CA ILE A 172 16.17 9.47 1.23
C ILE A 172 16.02 10.99 1.38
N ASN A 173 14.76 11.47 1.37
CA ASN A 173 14.44 12.88 1.46
C ASN A 173 14.00 13.28 2.87
N GLN A 174 13.41 12.34 3.60
CA GLN A 174 12.92 12.55 4.99
C GLN A 174 12.75 11.22 5.71
N VAL A 175 12.98 11.24 7.01
CA VAL A 175 12.66 10.14 7.92
C VAL A 175 11.67 10.67 8.94
N PHE A 176 10.51 10.02 9.07
CA PHE A 176 9.48 10.39 10.02
C PHE A 176 9.65 9.57 11.31
N ILE A 177 9.56 10.26 12.43
CA ILE A 177 9.79 9.71 13.77
C ILE A 177 8.61 10.12 14.64
N ASP A 178 8.05 9.20 15.42
CA ASP A 178 6.97 9.47 16.36
C ASP A 178 7.49 10.05 17.71
N ASP A 179 6.56 10.37 18.60
CA ASP A 179 6.86 10.93 19.92
C ASP A 179 7.65 9.96 20.84
N ASN A 180 7.67 8.67 20.52
CA ASN A 180 8.44 7.63 21.20
C ASN A 180 9.81 7.41 20.59
N ASN A 181 10.22 8.26 19.64
CA ASN A 181 11.46 8.15 18.87
C ASN A 181 11.54 6.89 17.99
N VAL A 182 10.39 6.35 17.58
CA VAL A 182 10.31 5.23 16.63
C VAL A 182 10.19 5.77 15.21
N ARG A 183 11.03 5.30 14.32
CA ARG A 183 10.92 5.62 12.88
C ARG A 183 9.78 4.82 12.29
N TYR A 184 8.78 5.50 11.74
CA TYR A 184 7.60 4.84 11.18
C TYR A 184 7.47 4.97 9.66
N GLN A 185 8.20 5.91 9.02
CA GLN A 185 8.14 6.08 7.58
C GLN A 185 9.44 6.70 7.03
N ILE A 186 9.85 6.25 5.84
CA ILE A 186 10.99 6.77 5.07
C ILE A 186 10.45 7.33 3.76
N ARG A 187 10.66 8.64 3.51
CA ARG A 187 10.35 9.27 2.23
C ARG A 187 11.61 9.30 1.35
N HIS A 188 11.45 8.92 0.09
CA HIS A 188 12.56 8.86 -0.87
C HIS A 188 12.11 9.27 -2.29
N SER A 189 13.08 9.47 -3.19
CA SER A 189 12.85 9.82 -4.60
C SER A 189 13.00 8.63 -5.56
N ALA A 190 13.43 7.44 -5.09
CA ALA A 190 13.44 6.24 -5.93
C ALA A 190 12.01 5.91 -6.35
N THR A 191 11.75 5.95 -7.65
CA THR A 191 10.39 5.83 -8.21
C THR A 191 9.79 4.47 -7.93
N ILE A 192 8.58 4.44 -7.39
CA ILE A 192 7.76 3.24 -7.30
C ILE A 192 6.43 3.44 -8.03
N ALA A 193 5.84 2.36 -8.50
CA ALA A 193 4.57 2.32 -9.21
C ALA A 193 3.69 1.20 -8.65
N PRO A 194 2.39 1.14 -8.97
CA PRO A 194 1.53 0.01 -8.61
C PRO A 194 2.19 -1.32 -8.92
N GLY A 195 2.20 -2.25 -7.96
CA GLY A 195 2.93 -3.52 -8.01
C GLY A 195 4.27 -3.52 -7.26
N ASN A 196 4.88 -2.36 -6.99
CA ASN A 196 6.09 -2.28 -6.15
C ASN A 196 5.82 -2.43 -4.65
N SER A 197 4.57 -2.33 -4.22
CA SER A 197 4.16 -2.51 -2.82
C SER A 197 4.66 -3.86 -2.29
N GLY A 198 5.32 -3.84 -1.12
CA GLY A 198 5.94 -5.00 -0.49
C GLY A 198 7.36 -5.31 -0.95
N GLY A 199 7.86 -4.64 -1.99
CA GLY A 199 9.23 -4.78 -2.47
C GLY A 199 10.25 -4.13 -1.54
N ALA A 200 11.53 -4.42 -1.77
CA ALA A 200 12.60 -3.96 -0.89
C ALA A 200 13.12 -2.56 -1.24
N LEU A 201 13.42 -1.76 -0.22
CA LEU A 201 14.24 -0.56 -0.32
C LEU A 201 15.65 -0.89 0.21
N TYR A 202 16.62 -0.85 -0.68
CA TYR A 202 18.03 -1.13 -0.35
C TYR A 202 18.82 0.14 -0.09
N ARG A 203 19.72 0.08 0.90
CA ARG A 203 20.84 1.00 1.06
C ARG A 203 22.14 0.18 0.99
N GLY A 204 22.89 0.36 -0.09
CA GLY A 204 24.00 -0.54 -0.42
C GLY A 204 23.50 -1.95 -0.70
N SER A 205 23.96 -2.94 0.06
CA SER A 205 23.53 -4.35 -0.07
C SER A 205 22.49 -4.78 0.97
N GLU A 206 22.00 -3.86 1.79
CA GLU A 206 21.09 -4.17 2.90
C GLU A 206 19.70 -3.58 2.67
N VAL A 207 18.66 -4.35 2.98
CA VAL A 207 17.29 -3.86 2.97
C VAL A 207 17.03 -3.02 4.21
N VAL A 208 16.67 -1.75 4.01
CA VAL A 208 16.39 -0.78 5.08
C VAL A 208 14.92 -0.37 5.13
N GLY A 209 14.12 -0.77 4.14
CA GLY A 209 12.68 -0.47 4.11
C GLY A 209 11.88 -1.42 3.21
N ILE A 210 10.56 -1.31 3.31
CA ILE A 210 9.57 -2.02 2.52
C ILE A 210 8.82 -0.96 1.71
N ASN A 211 8.84 -1.02 0.38
CA ASN A 211 8.13 -0.08 -0.48
C ASN A 211 6.62 -0.18 -0.24
N ALA A 212 5.94 0.94 -0.05
CA ALA A 212 4.52 0.91 0.31
C ALA A 212 3.64 1.77 -0.60
N SER A 213 3.93 3.07 -0.73
CA SER A 213 3.05 4.00 -1.43
C SER A 213 3.81 5.15 -2.08
N GLY A 214 3.13 5.91 -2.93
CA GLY A 214 3.70 7.10 -3.55
C GLY A 214 2.64 8.06 -4.08
N ILE A 215 3.01 9.31 -4.25
CA ILE A 215 2.19 10.33 -4.89
C ILE A 215 2.67 10.47 -6.33
N LEU A 216 1.90 9.90 -7.25
CA LEU A 216 2.23 9.93 -8.67
C LEU A 216 2.34 11.37 -9.17
N GLY A 217 3.40 11.64 -9.95
CA GLY A 217 3.66 12.95 -10.53
C GLY A 217 4.49 13.90 -9.66
N TYR A 218 4.78 13.56 -8.39
CA TYR A 218 5.53 14.44 -7.48
C TYR A 218 6.88 13.89 -7.04
N SER A 219 7.29 12.71 -7.51
CA SER A 219 8.53 12.02 -7.07
C SER A 219 8.62 11.91 -5.54
N ILE A 220 7.49 11.63 -4.91
CA ILE A 220 7.36 11.45 -3.47
C ILE A 220 6.91 10.01 -3.24
N TYR A 221 7.79 9.20 -2.67
CA TYR A 221 7.54 7.79 -2.40
C TYR A 221 7.87 7.46 -0.96
N TYR A 222 7.19 6.45 -0.43
CA TYR A 222 7.28 6.08 0.97
C TYR A 222 7.58 4.60 1.13
N SER A 223 8.45 4.31 2.08
CA SER A 223 8.74 2.95 2.52
C SER A 223 8.62 2.84 4.04
N ILE A 224 8.25 1.66 4.50
CA ILE A 224 8.15 1.30 5.91
C ILE A 224 9.55 0.91 6.40
N PRO A 225 10.04 1.45 7.52
CA PRO A 225 11.33 1.06 8.09
C PRO A 225 11.41 -0.45 8.38
N ILE A 226 12.50 -1.10 7.95
CA ILE A 226 12.65 -2.57 8.07
C ILE A 226 12.67 -3.05 9.52
N ASN A 227 13.09 -2.21 10.47
CA ASN A 227 13.11 -2.59 11.88
C ASN A 227 11.71 -2.88 12.44
N LEU A 228 10.65 -2.32 11.85
CA LEU A 228 9.26 -2.63 12.22
C LEU A 228 8.84 -4.04 11.80
N ALA A 229 9.47 -4.63 10.78
CA ALA A 229 9.17 -5.99 10.34
C ALA A 229 9.90 -7.07 11.17
N LYS A 230 11.05 -6.75 11.76
CA LYS A 230 11.89 -7.73 12.47
C LYS A 230 11.17 -8.44 13.62
N PRO A 231 10.37 -7.75 14.48
CA PRO A 231 9.61 -8.42 15.54
C PRO A 231 8.59 -9.45 15.03
N LEU A 232 8.10 -9.28 13.80
CA LEU A 232 7.13 -10.19 13.19
C LEU A 232 7.77 -11.51 12.72
N LEU A 233 9.09 -11.58 12.63
CA LEU A 233 9.84 -12.80 12.31
C LEU A 233 10.05 -13.70 13.53
N ASP A 234 9.69 -13.25 14.75
CA ASP A 234 9.90 -13.96 16.00
C ASP A 234 9.33 -15.39 15.92
N PRO A 235 10.08 -16.42 16.38
CA PRO A 235 9.62 -17.81 16.46
C PRO A 235 8.36 -18.04 17.29
N LYS A 236 7.97 -17.11 18.18
CA LYS A 236 6.72 -17.20 18.94
C LYS A 236 5.47 -17.22 18.04
N TYR A 237 5.54 -16.65 16.84
CA TYR A 237 4.44 -16.69 15.87
C TYR A 237 4.47 -18.00 15.09
N SER A 238 3.33 -18.66 15.02
CA SER A 238 3.16 -19.92 14.29
C SER A 238 2.63 -19.67 12.88
N TRP A 239 3.06 -20.49 11.94
CA TRP A 239 2.52 -20.49 10.58
C TRP A 239 1.06 -20.97 10.57
N MET A 240 0.21 -20.26 9.86
CA MET A 240 -1.18 -20.64 9.63
C MET A 240 -1.53 -20.53 8.13
N PRO A 241 -2.49 -21.33 7.64
CA PRO A 241 -3.00 -21.17 6.28
C PRO A 241 -3.57 -19.76 6.06
N LEU A 242 -3.38 -19.18 4.89
CA LEU A 242 -3.99 -17.89 4.49
C LEU A 242 -5.52 -17.93 4.64
N THR A 243 -6.15 -19.07 4.28
CA THR A 243 -7.59 -19.29 4.44
C THR A 243 -8.08 -19.27 5.89
N GLN A 244 -7.20 -19.47 6.85
CA GLN A 244 -7.50 -19.32 8.28
C GLN A 244 -7.28 -17.89 8.75
N ALA A 245 -6.25 -17.23 8.26
CA ALA A 245 -5.96 -15.83 8.59
C ALA A 245 -7.05 -14.92 8.01
N PHE A 246 -7.46 -15.15 6.76
CA PHE A 246 -8.44 -14.34 6.04
C PHE A 246 -9.66 -15.18 5.67
N PRO A 247 -10.85 -14.87 6.23
CA PRO A 247 -12.04 -15.68 6.00
C PRO A 247 -12.53 -15.61 4.56
N ALA A 248 -12.94 -16.77 4.05
CA ALA A 248 -13.30 -16.99 2.65
C ALA A 248 -14.81 -16.88 2.37
N ASN A 249 -15.63 -16.44 3.33
CA ASN A 249 -17.06 -16.30 3.13
C ASN A 249 -17.67 -15.12 3.89
N VAL A 250 -18.77 -14.61 3.37
CA VAL A 250 -19.46 -13.41 3.89
C VAL A 250 -19.83 -13.56 5.36
N GLU A 251 -20.33 -14.73 5.78
CA GLU A 251 -20.74 -14.96 7.17
C GLU A 251 -19.57 -14.85 8.15
N ALA A 252 -18.41 -15.42 7.79
CA ALA A 252 -17.21 -15.33 8.61
C ALA A 252 -16.67 -13.90 8.67
N ILE A 253 -16.80 -13.12 7.59
CA ILE A 253 -16.46 -11.69 7.57
C ILE A 253 -17.36 -10.92 8.52
N PHE A 254 -18.68 -11.12 8.46
CA PHE A 254 -19.62 -10.46 9.37
C PHE A 254 -19.36 -10.80 10.84
N LYS A 255 -18.94 -12.01 11.16
CA LYS A 255 -18.56 -12.39 12.55
C LYS A 255 -17.35 -11.61 13.08
N ARG A 256 -16.51 -11.07 12.20
CA ARG A 256 -15.34 -10.22 12.53
C ARG A 256 -15.64 -8.73 12.42
N ALA A 257 -16.85 -8.35 12.05
CA ALA A 257 -17.24 -6.95 11.90
C ALA A 257 -17.51 -6.32 13.26
N LYS A 258 -16.75 -5.29 13.58
CA LYS A 258 -16.89 -4.51 14.81
C LYS A 258 -17.63 -3.21 14.52
N GLN A 259 -18.75 -2.99 15.19
CA GLN A 259 -19.49 -1.75 15.02
C GLN A 259 -18.67 -0.56 15.52
N ILE A 260 -18.51 0.44 14.65
CA ILE A 260 -17.75 1.66 14.93
C ILE A 260 -18.62 2.91 14.94
N PHE A 261 -19.82 2.83 14.32
CA PHE A 261 -20.74 3.97 14.22
C PHE A 261 -22.18 3.47 14.09
N ALA A 262 -23.13 4.18 14.70
CA ALA A 262 -24.55 3.97 14.48
C ALA A 262 -25.31 5.31 14.61
N GLN A 263 -26.22 5.57 13.69
CA GLN A 263 -27.02 6.78 13.66
C GLN A 263 -28.42 6.50 13.10
N ASN A 264 -29.43 6.92 13.83
CA ASN A 264 -30.82 6.96 13.32
C ASN A 264 -31.14 8.39 12.85
N GLY A 265 -32.07 8.49 11.92
CA GLY A 265 -32.50 9.80 11.46
C GLY A 265 -33.57 9.75 10.38
N GLU A 266 -33.88 10.91 9.87
CA GLU A 266 -34.74 11.10 8.71
C GLU A 266 -33.93 11.71 7.57
N VAL A 267 -34.11 11.21 6.37
CA VAL A 267 -33.58 11.78 5.16
C VAL A 267 -34.73 12.47 4.39
N PRO A 268 -34.54 13.71 3.91
CA PRO A 268 -35.57 14.46 3.23
C PRO A 268 -36.03 13.78 1.94
N ALA A 269 -37.18 14.16 1.46
CA ALA A 269 -37.71 13.74 0.16
C ALA A 269 -36.82 14.21 -1.00
N ALA A 270 -36.81 13.44 -2.08
CA ALA A 270 -36.24 13.87 -3.34
C ALA A 270 -37.03 15.05 -3.92
N THR A 271 -36.30 15.93 -4.61
CA THR A 271 -36.87 17.00 -5.43
C THR A 271 -36.84 16.63 -6.90
N ALA A 272 -37.47 17.42 -7.76
CA ALA A 272 -37.41 17.21 -9.21
C ALA A 272 -35.97 17.28 -9.80
N LYS A 273 -35.00 17.82 -9.05
CA LYS A 273 -33.62 18.06 -9.52
C LYS A 273 -32.57 17.27 -8.76
N ALA A 274 -32.87 16.75 -7.57
CA ALA A 274 -31.89 16.03 -6.74
C ALA A 274 -32.56 15.07 -5.77
N ALA A 275 -31.89 13.98 -5.42
CA ALA A 275 -32.24 13.11 -4.32
C ALA A 275 -32.21 13.88 -2.99
N GLY A 276 -33.11 13.55 -2.07
CA GLY A 276 -32.95 13.93 -0.68
C GLY A 276 -31.69 13.28 -0.11
N SER A 277 -30.92 13.99 0.72
CA SER A 277 -29.68 13.43 1.23
C SER A 277 -29.34 13.92 2.63
N LYS A 278 -28.65 13.06 3.38
CA LYS A 278 -28.10 13.38 4.70
C LYS A 278 -26.71 12.78 4.86
N GLY A 279 -25.73 13.62 5.12
CA GLY A 279 -24.32 13.21 5.23
C GLY A 279 -23.86 13.07 6.68
N PHE A 280 -22.96 12.12 6.92
CA PHE A 280 -22.31 11.84 8.19
C PHE A 280 -20.82 11.77 8.00
N SER A 281 -20.08 12.67 8.64
CA SER A 281 -18.61 12.62 8.65
C SER A 281 -18.14 11.65 9.73
N MET A 282 -17.13 10.86 9.38
CA MET A 282 -16.47 9.95 10.31
C MET A 282 -14.97 9.92 10.09
N ASP A 283 -14.23 9.69 11.17
CA ASP A 283 -12.81 9.38 11.09
C ASP A 283 -12.63 7.90 10.73
N VAL A 284 -11.73 7.64 9.80
CA VAL A 284 -11.38 6.30 9.33
C VAL A 284 -9.87 6.18 9.33
N TYR A 285 -9.36 4.95 9.38
CA TYR A 285 -7.92 4.71 9.32
C TYR A 285 -7.54 4.11 7.98
N PRO A 286 -6.34 4.39 7.47
CA PRO A 286 -5.82 3.71 6.29
C PRO A 286 -5.84 2.18 6.44
N LEU A 287 -6.03 1.48 5.33
CA LEU A 287 -6.06 0.02 5.23
C LEU A 287 -7.23 -0.67 5.96
N GLU A 288 -8.27 0.08 6.33
CA GLU A 288 -9.49 -0.49 6.87
C GLU A 288 -10.45 -0.97 5.77
N ASP A 289 -11.10 -2.09 6.00
CA ASP A 289 -12.27 -2.49 5.26
C ASP A 289 -13.52 -2.14 6.08
N LEU A 290 -14.40 -1.32 5.50
CA LEU A 290 -15.55 -0.73 6.16
C LEU A 290 -16.83 -1.22 5.51
N LEU A 291 -17.77 -1.67 6.34
CA LEU A 291 -19.10 -2.08 5.94
C LEU A 291 -20.12 -1.07 6.46
N PHE A 292 -20.88 -0.46 5.58
CA PHE A 292 -21.99 0.42 5.91
C PHE A 292 -23.31 -0.30 5.61
N VAL A 293 -24.23 -0.23 6.54
CA VAL A 293 -25.56 -0.81 6.41
C VAL A 293 -26.58 0.28 6.74
N VAL A 294 -27.47 0.61 5.80
CA VAL A 294 -28.63 1.44 6.07
C VAL A 294 -29.91 0.59 6.01
N LYS A 295 -30.76 0.74 7.02
CA LYS A 295 -32.07 0.09 7.11
C LYS A 295 -33.16 1.13 7.08
N SER A 296 -34.16 0.94 6.21
CA SER A 296 -35.32 1.81 6.07
C SER A 296 -36.52 1.00 5.65
N PRO A 297 -37.32 0.47 6.59
CA PRO A 297 -38.45 -0.39 6.28
C PRO A 297 -39.44 0.25 5.29
N GLY A 298 -39.69 -0.44 4.19
CA GLY A 298 -40.62 0.00 3.14
C GLY A 298 -40.08 1.16 2.29
N ARG A 299 -38.78 1.42 2.29
CA ARG A 299 -38.13 2.53 1.55
C ARG A 299 -36.86 2.09 0.87
N ASP A 300 -36.66 2.61 -0.32
CA ASP A 300 -35.45 2.43 -1.12
C ASP A 300 -34.52 3.61 -0.90
N LEU A 301 -33.43 3.38 -0.15
CA LEU A 301 -32.38 4.35 0.11
C LEU A 301 -31.10 3.87 -0.53
N ALA A 302 -30.17 4.79 -0.79
CA ALA A 302 -28.84 4.46 -1.24
C ALA A 302 -27.77 5.01 -0.30
N LEU A 303 -26.59 4.40 -0.33
CA LEU A 303 -25.39 4.86 0.36
C LEU A 303 -24.36 5.37 -0.63
N MET A 304 -23.77 6.53 -0.35
CA MET A 304 -22.64 7.06 -1.10
C MET A 304 -21.52 7.47 -0.16
N ALA A 305 -20.34 6.94 -0.38
CA ALA A 305 -19.14 7.37 0.32
C ALA A 305 -18.39 8.43 -0.50
N VAL A 306 -17.96 9.49 0.16
CA VAL A 306 -17.28 10.63 -0.46
C VAL A 306 -16.02 10.97 0.31
N GLU A 307 -14.92 11.21 -0.41
CA GLU A 307 -13.73 11.82 0.13
C GLU A 307 -13.97 13.33 0.35
N PRO A 308 -13.87 13.84 1.60
CA PRO A 308 -14.29 15.21 1.90
C PRO A 308 -13.44 16.28 1.24
N GLN A 309 -12.14 16.04 1.01
CA GLN A 309 -11.20 17.04 0.49
C GLN A 309 -11.40 17.32 -1.00
N GLN A 310 -11.70 16.29 -1.77
CA GLN A 310 -11.88 16.38 -3.23
C GLN A 310 -13.36 16.35 -3.64
N GLY A 311 -14.28 16.03 -2.72
CA GLY A 311 -15.69 15.81 -3.02
C GLY A 311 -15.93 14.63 -3.96
N LYS A 312 -14.95 13.72 -4.07
CA LYS A 312 -14.98 12.59 -4.98
C LYS A 312 -15.76 11.42 -4.36
N ALA A 313 -16.75 10.91 -5.08
CA ALA A 313 -17.40 9.67 -4.71
C ALA A 313 -16.42 8.49 -4.83
N ILE A 314 -16.28 7.72 -3.75
CA ILE A 314 -15.37 6.58 -3.64
C ILE A 314 -16.13 5.25 -3.55
N GLY A 315 -17.44 5.29 -3.35
CA GLY A 315 -18.28 4.11 -3.35
C GLY A 315 -19.77 4.48 -3.41
N LEU A 316 -20.55 3.62 -3.99
CA LEU A 316 -22.02 3.71 -4.09
C LEU A 316 -22.62 2.35 -3.77
N GLY A 317 -23.48 2.29 -2.77
CA GLY A 317 -24.35 1.15 -2.46
C GLY A 317 -25.79 1.55 -2.75
N ASP A 318 -26.41 0.87 -3.68
CA ASP A 318 -27.81 1.09 -4.07
C ASP A 318 -28.39 -0.27 -4.48
N ILE A 319 -29.19 -0.84 -3.60
CA ILE A 319 -29.91 -2.10 -3.84
C ILE A 319 -31.38 -1.75 -3.98
N ARG A 320 -31.78 -1.44 -5.20
CA ARG A 320 -33.17 -1.08 -5.49
C ARG A 320 -34.13 -2.18 -5.04
N GLN A 321 -35.13 -1.78 -4.26
CA GLN A 321 -36.23 -2.62 -3.74
C GLN A 321 -35.93 -3.43 -2.47
N ALA A 322 -34.94 -3.02 -1.67
CA ALA A 322 -34.66 -3.66 -0.39
C ALA A 322 -34.85 -2.69 0.79
N ASP A 323 -35.32 -3.21 1.92
CA ASP A 323 -35.35 -2.47 3.18
C ASP A 323 -33.97 -2.21 3.78
N VAL A 324 -32.92 -2.72 3.14
CA VAL A 324 -31.54 -2.68 3.61
C VAL A 324 -30.60 -2.46 2.44
N ASP A 325 -29.85 -1.36 2.47
CA ASP A 325 -28.75 -1.13 1.56
C ASP A 325 -27.41 -1.29 2.25
N VAL A 326 -26.43 -1.78 1.50
CA VAL A 326 -25.11 -2.11 1.99
C VAL A 326 -24.04 -1.53 1.09
N LEU A 327 -23.02 -0.92 1.69
CA LEU A 327 -21.83 -0.45 1.02
C LEU A 327 -20.61 -1.02 1.73
N LEU A 328 -19.76 -1.72 1.00
CA LEU A 328 -18.47 -2.19 1.49
C LEU A 328 -17.34 -1.46 0.78
N LEU A 329 -16.43 -0.91 1.55
CA LEU A 329 -15.31 -0.11 1.07
C LEU A 329 -14.00 -0.62 1.66
N SER A 330 -12.97 -0.70 0.81
CA SER A 330 -11.59 -0.79 1.24
C SER A 330 -11.00 0.62 1.29
N ASN A 331 -10.68 1.09 2.49
CA ASN A 331 -10.03 2.38 2.67
C ASN A 331 -8.51 2.20 2.58
N GLU A 332 -7.88 2.75 1.57
CA GLU A 332 -6.42 2.64 1.41
C GLU A 332 -5.66 3.78 2.10
N ASN A 333 -6.19 5.00 2.04
CA ASN A 333 -5.39 6.19 2.40
C ASN A 333 -6.17 7.30 3.12
N LEU A 334 -7.48 7.18 3.33
CA LEU A 334 -8.27 8.27 3.87
C LEU A 334 -8.23 8.27 5.39
N SER A 335 -8.12 9.45 5.99
CA SER A 335 -8.29 9.68 7.42
C SER A 335 -9.71 10.15 7.78
N LYS A 336 -10.47 10.62 6.81
CA LYS A 336 -11.86 11.05 6.95
C LYS A 336 -12.70 10.63 5.76
N MET A 337 -13.97 10.36 6.03
CA MET A 337 -14.96 9.98 5.02
C MET A 337 -16.31 10.60 5.36
N VAL A 338 -17.09 10.92 4.33
CA VAL A 338 -18.50 11.32 4.50
C VAL A 338 -19.37 10.25 3.87
N ILE A 339 -20.25 9.67 4.65
CA ILE A 339 -21.27 8.74 4.16
C ILE A 339 -22.57 9.51 3.99
N TRP A 340 -23.10 9.49 2.79
CA TRP A 340 -24.41 10.06 2.45
C TRP A 340 -25.46 8.95 2.39
N VAL A 341 -26.57 9.15 3.14
CA VAL A 341 -27.80 8.41 2.95
C VAL A 341 -28.65 9.20 1.96
N MET A 342 -29.03 8.57 0.86
CA MET A 342 -29.74 9.20 -0.26
C MET A 342 -31.13 8.62 -0.39
N ASN A 343 -32.13 9.49 -0.58
CA ASN A 343 -33.54 9.13 -0.74
C ASN A 343 -34.01 9.62 -2.12
N TYR A 344 -34.45 8.71 -2.95
CA TYR A 344 -35.00 9.02 -4.28
C TYR A 344 -36.54 9.14 -4.29
N ASP A 345 -37.16 8.85 -3.16
CA ASP A 345 -38.61 8.97 -3.02
C ASP A 345 -39.07 10.42 -2.82
N LYS A 346 -40.33 10.68 -3.21
CA LYS A 346 -41.00 11.99 -3.06
C LYS A 346 -41.45 12.29 -1.62
N THR A 347 -41.20 11.41 -0.67
CA THR A 347 -41.53 11.57 0.75
C THR A 347 -40.32 11.34 1.60
N PRO A 348 -40.19 12.00 2.78
CA PRO A 348 -39.11 11.73 3.72
C PRO A 348 -39.09 10.27 4.17
N ALA A 349 -37.92 9.76 4.51
CA ALA A 349 -37.75 8.40 4.97
C ALA A 349 -36.93 8.34 6.27
N ASN A 350 -37.39 7.56 7.22
CA ASN A 350 -36.60 7.23 8.41
C ASN A 350 -35.59 6.14 8.08
N PHE A 351 -34.42 6.21 8.69
CA PHE A 351 -33.37 5.23 8.50
C PHE A 351 -32.59 4.91 9.79
N ALA A 352 -31.95 3.77 9.81
CA ALA A 352 -30.88 3.41 10.75
C ALA A 352 -29.60 3.10 9.95
N LEU A 353 -28.58 3.94 10.08
CA LEU A 353 -27.27 3.73 9.49
C LEU A 353 -26.32 3.12 10.52
N THR A 354 -25.64 2.05 10.16
CA THR A 354 -24.61 1.42 11.00
C THR A 354 -23.35 1.22 10.17
N ALA A 355 -22.21 1.53 10.72
CA ALA A 355 -20.91 1.25 10.12
C ALA A 355 -20.12 0.26 10.98
N TYR A 356 -19.44 -0.66 10.31
CA TYR A 356 -18.61 -1.68 10.91
C TYR A 356 -17.20 -1.61 10.30
N ARG A 357 -16.20 -1.84 11.15
CA ARG A 357 -14.84 -2.17 10.72
C ARG A 357 -14.74 -3.69 10.62
N ILE A 358 -14.15 -4.19 9.54
CA ILE A 358 -13.89 -5.62 9.39
C ILE A 358 -12.49 -5.90 9.92
N GLU A 359 -12.40 -6.73 10.95
CA GLU A 359 -11.12 -7.19 11.53
C GLU A 359 -10.73 -8.50 10.85
N TRP A 360 -9.72 -8.46 9.99
CA TRP A 360 -9.21 -9.63 9.26
C TRP A 360 -8.33 -10.54 10.11
#